data_43bf429e5bcf1a2c9eb59d61fa8f9255
#
_entry.id   43bf429e5bcf1a2c9eb59d61fa8f9255
#
_cell.length_a   1.000
_cell.length_b   1.000
_cell.length_c   1.000
_cell.angle_alpha   90.00
_cell.angle_beta   90.00
_cell.angle_gamma   90.00
#
_symmetry.space_group_name_H-M   'P 1'
#
loop_
_entity.id
_entity.type
_entity.pdbx_description
1 polymer ?
#
loop_
_entity_poly.entity_id
_entity_poly.type
_entity_poly.pdbx_seq_one_letter_code
_entity_poly.pdbx_strand_id
1 'polypeptide(L)'
;CNRNFHILGERPAQRWCGVCPKCHFVFLALAPFMPKPRLMAIFGRNLLDEPEQTAGFDALLEFQDHKPFECVGEGIESRAAMAALAKSPSWREDFIVRRFTQEILPQLDNQDLAIAPLLIPDDEHAIPASLWESLRASFGA
;
A
#
# COMPACT_ATOMS: atom_id res chain seq x y z
N CYS A 1 6.40 3.60 10.89
CA CYS A 1 6.39 5.04 10.53
C CYS A 1 7.80 5.61 10.65
N ASN A 2 8.33 6.23 9.59
CA ASN A 2 9.69 6.79 9.59
C ASN A 2 9.90 7.84 10.69
N ARG A 3 8.90 8.63 11.00
CA ARG A 3 8.98 9.67 12.05
C ARG A 3 9.24 9.13 13.45
N ASN A 4 8.92 7.86 13.72
CA ASN A 4 9.22 7.23 15.01
C ASN A 4 10.73 6.98 15.23
N PHE A 5 11.51 7.00 14.16
CA PHE A 5 12.96 6.75 14.18
C PHE A 5 13.79 8.03 14.02
N HIS A 6 13.17 9.19 14.00
CA HIS A 6 13.90 10.47 13.98
C HIS A 6 14.65 10.66 15.30
N ILE A 7 15.98 10.77 15.21
CA ILE A 7 16.85 10.96 16.38
C ILE A 7 16.77 12.40 16.91
N LEU A 8 16.63 13.38 16.00
CA LEU A 8 16.65 14.82 16.30
C LEU A 8 15.30 15.52 16.14
N GLY A 9 14.23 14.78 15.79
CA GLY A 9 12.90 15.34 15.57
C GLY A 9 11.90 14.93 16.64
N GLU A 10 10.76 15.63 16.69
CA GLU A 10 9.64 15.23 17.54
C GLU A 10 9.07 13.88 17.08
N ARG A 11 8.87 12.99 18.03
CA ARG A 11 8.20 11.73 17.77
C ARG A 11 6.68 11.96 17.67
N PRO A 12 5.98 11.32 16.72
CA PRO A 12 4.53 11.43 16.65
C PRO A 12 3.91 10.86 17.94
N ALA A 13 2.82 11.48 18.40
CA ALA A 13 2.06 11.03 19.56
C ALA A 13 1.45 9.63 19.36
N GLN A 14 1.24 9.23 18.10
CA GLN A 14 0.70 7.93 17.72
C GLN A 14 1.75 7.09 16.97
N ARG A 15 1.59 5.76 16.98
CA ARG A 15 2.49 4.82 16.31
C ARG A 15 2.63 5.11 14.80
N TRP A 16 1.56 5.54 14.15
CA TRP A 16 1.49 5.89 12.73
C TRP A 16 1.19 7.37 12.58
N CYS A 17 2.05 8.13 11.89
CA CYS A 17 1.80 9.55 11.68
C CYS A 17 0.70 9.81 10.62
N GLY A 18 0.43 8.84 9.74
CA GLY A 18 -0.59 8.92 8.70
C GLY A 18 -0.30 9.90 7.55
N VAL A 19 0.90 10.48 7.48
CA VAL A 19 1.26 11.50 6.46
C VAL A 19 2.59 11.23 5.75
N CYS A 20 3.34 10.20 6.16
CA CYS A 20 4.59 9.86 5.47
C CYS A 20 4.37 8.75 4.45
N PRO A 21 5.24 8.64 3.42
CA PRO A 21 5.09 7.62 2.37
C PRO A 21 4.97 6.20 2.92
N LYS A 22 5.69 5.87 3.98
CA LYS A 22 5.58 4.55 4.62
C LYS A 22 4.21 4.30 5.25
N CYS A 23 3.58 5.32 5.84
CA CYS A 23 2.22 5.17 6.37
C CYS A 23 1.21 4.96 5.24
N HIS A 24 1.33 5.73 4.15
CA HIS A 24 0.49 5.57 2.97
C HIS A 24 0.65 4.17 2.37
N PHE A 25 1.90 3.73 2.14
CA PHE A 25 2.16 2.43 1.55
C PHE A 25 1.65 1.28 2.42
N VAL A 26 1.97 1.26 3.73
CA VAL A 26 1.53 0.18 4.63
C VAL A 26 0.00 0.16 4.75
N PHE A 27 -0.66 1.33 4.80
CA PHE A 27 -2.11 1.40 4.80
C PHE A 27 -2.70 0.79 3.53
N LEU A 28 -2.19 1.20 2.36
CA LEU A 28 -2.64 0.73 1.05
C LEU A 28 -2.40 -0.78 0.87
N ALA A 29 -1.20 -1.26 1.19
CA ALA A 29 -0.83 -2.67 1.04
C ALA A 29 -1.66 -3.62 1.92
N LEU A 30 -2.10 -3.18 3.10
CA LEU A 30 -2.93 -3.98 4.01
C LEU A 30 -4.43 -3.88 3.69
N ALA A 31 -4.88 -2.80 3.07
CA ALA A 31 -6.30 -2.53 2.83
C ALA A 31 -7.04 -3.63 2.03
N PRO A 32 -6.46 -4.29 1.01
CA PRO A 32 -7.11 -5.39 0.30
C PRO A 32 -7.34 -6.65 1.16
N PHE A 33 -6.54 -6.84 2.21
CA PHE A 33 -6.50 -8.08 3.00
C PHE A 33 -7.10 -7.93 4.40
N MET A 34 -7.39 -6.70 4.83
CA MET A 34 -7.83 -6.43 6.20
C MET A 34 -9.19 -5.72 6.21
N PRO A 35 -10.11 -6.09 7.12
CA PRO A 35 -11.36 -5.35 7.29
C PRO A 35 -11.11 -3.86 7.58
N LYS A 36 -11.79 -2.97 6.85
CA LYS A 36 -11.66 -1.51 6.95
C LYS A 36 -11.68 -0.98 8.39
N PRO A 37 -12.62 -1.39 9.27
CA PRO A 37 -12.63 -0.90 10.65
C PRO A 37 -11.38 -1.27 11.45
N ARG A 38 -10.80 -2.45 11.17
CA ARG A 38 -9.57 -2.90 11.85
C ARG A 38 -8.37 -2.07 11.41
N LEU A 39 -8.25 -1.80 10.11
CA LEU A 39 -7.17 -0.97 9.57
C LEU A 39 -7.26 0.46 10.11
N MET A 40 -8.47 1.03 10.12
CA MET A 40 -8.72 2.35 10.70
C MET A 40 -8.37 2.41 12.21
N ALA A 41 -8.65 1.36 12.96
CA ALA A 41 -8.28 1.29 14.38
C ALA A 41 -6.74 1.30 14.59
N ILE A 42 -5.97 0.71 13.66
CA ILE A 42 -4.50 0.71 13.71
C ILE A 42 -3.93 2.11 13.42
N PHE A 43 -4.48 2.82 12.43
CA PHE A 43 -3.99 4.12 11.97
C PHE A 43 -4.67 5.32 12.62
N GLY A 44 -5.80 5.09 13.33
CA GLY A 44 -6.60 6.12 13.98
C GLY A 44 -7.53 6.89 13.02
N ARG A 45 -7.44 6.63 11.71
CA ARG A 45 -8.21 7.33 10.66
C ARG A 45 -8.20 6.58 9.33
N ASN A 46 -9.02 7.01 8.38
CA ASN A 46 -9.06 6.47 7.03
C ASN A 46 -8.24 7.33 6.07
N LEU A 47 -7.00 6.93 5.79
CA LEU A 47 -6.10 7.69 4.92
C LEU A 47 -6.59 7.77 3.45
N LEU A 48 -7.44 6.82 3.02
CA LEU A 48 -7.97 6.79 1.65
C LEU A 48 -9.18 7.71 1.44
N ASP A 49 -9.75 8.26 2.52
CA ASP A 49 -10.88 9.17 2.44
C ASP A 49 -10.51 10.63 2.78
N GLU A 50 -9.20 10.93 2.79
CA GLU A 50 -8.66 12.25 3.11
C GLU A 50 -8.08 12.91 1.84
N PRO A 51 -8.71 13.96 1.26
CA PRO A 51 -8.25 14.62 0.04
C PRO A 51 -6.83 15.18 0.13
N GLU A 52 -6.39 15.61 1.30
CA GLU A 52 -5.03 16.13 1.55
C GLU A 52 -3.93 15.08 1.39
N GLN A 53 -4.27 13.79 1.39
CA GLN A 53 -3.31 12.70 1.17
C GLN A 53 -3.07 12.38 -0.32
N THR A 54 -3.79 13.05 -1.23
CA THR A 54 -3.75 12.78 -2.68
C THR A 54 -2.34 12.71 -3.23
N ALA A 55 -1.50 13.72 -2.99
CA ALA A 55 -0.13 13.76 -3.50
C ALA A 55 0.72 12.57 -3.01
N GLY A 56 0.52 12.13 -1.76
CA GLY A 56 1.24 10.99 -1.20
C GLY A 56 0.85 9.66 -1.87
N PHE A 57 -0.42 9.46 -2.18
CA PHE A 57 -0.87 8.27 -2.91
C PHE A 57 -0.51 8.34 -4.40
N ASP A 58 -0.58 9.50 -5.04
CA ASP A 58 -0.16 9.68 -6.44
C ASP A 58 1.33 9.32 -6.62
N ALA A 59 2.18 9.74 -5.69
CA ALA A 59 3.59 9.38 -5.70
C ALA A 59 3.83 7.86 -5.54
N LEU A 60 3.03 7.16 -4.72
CA LEU A 60 3.11 5.69 -4.60
C LEU A 60 2.63 4.98 -5.86
N LEU A 61 1.64 5.54 -6.56
CA LEU A 61 1.11 5.01 -7.82
C LEU A 61 2.02 5.33 -9.02
N GLU A 62 3.05 6.14 -8.82
CA GLU A 62 3.91 6.70 -9.89
C GLU A 62 3.09 7.49 -10.92
N PHE A 63 2.04 8.18 -10.44
CA PHE A 63 1.15 9.00 -11.25
C PHE A 63 1.53 10.48 -11.12
N GLN A 64 2.01 11.09 -12.21
CA GLN A 64 2.44 12.48 -12.31
C GLN A 64 3.61 12.89 -11.38
N ASP A 65 4.18 11.97 -10.62
CA ASP A 65 5.29 12.24 -9.71
C ASP A 65 6.22 11.03 -9.63
N HIS A 66 7.38 11.22 -9.04
CA HIS A 66 8.35 10.15 -8.82
C HIS A 66 8.04 9.45 -7.50
N LYS A 67 8.15 8.12 -7.52
CA LYS A 67 8.07 7.31 -6.31
C LYS A 67 9.01 7.85 -5.23
N PRO A 68 8.54 7.99 -3.98
CA PRO A 68 9.39 8.46 -2.88
C PRO A 68 10.63 7.57 -2.72
N PHE A 69 11.79 8.19 -2.52
CA PHE A 69 13.02 7.49 -2.18
C PHE A 69 13.00 7.04 -0.71
N GLU A 70 12.10 6.10 -0.42
CA GLU A 70 11.92 5.51 0.91
C GLU A 70 11.72 4.00 0.79
N CYS A 71 11.80 3.28 1.93
CA CYS A 71 11.50 1.84 1.98
C CYS A 71 9.98 1.61 1.86
N VAL A 72 9.44 1.85 0.70
CA VAL A 72 8.07 1.53 0.28
C VAL A 72 8.14 0.54 -0.89
N GLY A 73 7.05 -0.17 -1.16
CA GLY A 73 6.97 -1.13 -2.25
C GLY A 73 7.05 -0.50 -3.65
N GLU A 74 6.93 -1.30 -4.67
CA GLU A 74 6.95 -0.84 -6.05
C GLU A 74 5.60 -0.23 -6.47
N GLY A 75 5.63 0.62 -7.52
CA GLY A 75 4.40 1.25 -8.04
C GLY A 75 3.35 0.23 -8.48
N ILE A 76 3.79 -0.90 -9.05
CA ILE A 76 2.90 -2.00 -9.45
C ILE A 76 2.13 -2.58 -8.26
N GLU A 77 2.75 -2.74 -7.08
CA GLU A 77 2.08 -3.22 -5.86
C GLU A 77 1.02 -2.23 -5.40
N SER A 78 1.34 -0.93 -5.45
CA SER A 78 0.41 0.15 -5.09
C SER A 78 -0.77 0.23 -6.07
N ARG A 79 -0.51 0.11 -7.38
CA ARG A 79 -1.56 0.10 -8.42
C ARG A 79 -2.48 -1.12 -8.29
N ALA A 80 -1.92 -2.31 -8.09
CA ALA A 80 -2.69 -3.54 -7.91
C ALA A 80 -3.56 -3.48 -6.63
N ALA A 81 -3.00 -3.01 -5.52
CA ALA A 81 -3.75 -2.82 -4.28
C ALA A 81 -4.92 -1.84 -4.48
N MET A 82 -4.67 -0.68 -5.10
CA MET A 82 -5.70 0.33 -5.36
C MET A 82 -6.80 -0.19 -6.30
N ALA A 83 -6.43 -0.95 -7.34
CA ALA A 83 -7.39 -1.58 -8.25
C ALA A 83 -8.28 -2.64 -7.55
N ALA A 84 -7.75 -3.34 -6.57
CA ALA A 84 -8.55 -4.24 -5.74
C ALA A 84 -9.55 -3.46 -4.85
N LEU A 85 -9.12 -2.34 -4.29
CA LEU A 85 -9.99 -1.47 -3.47
C LEU A 85 -11.10 -0.83 -4.31
N ALA A 86 -10.83 -0.46 -5.56
CA ALA A 86 -11.83 0.05 -6.50
C ALA A 86 -13.00 -0.92 -6.74
N LYS A 87 -12.75 -2.23 -6.61
CA LYS A 87 -13.76 -3.29 -6.73
C LYS A 87 -14.44 -3.61 -5.39
N SER A 88 -13.90 -3.15 -4.27
CA SER A 88 -14.39 -3.47 -2.93
C SER A 88 -15.54 -2.55 -2.52
N PRO A 89 -16.72 -3.08 -2.14
CA PRO A 89 -17.84 -2.26 -1.64
C PRO A 89 -17.49 -1.42 -0.41
N SER A 90 -16.51 -1.85 0.39
CA SER A 90 -16.09 -1.15 1.60
C SER A 90 -15.19 0.06 1.32
N TRP A 91 -14.50 0.09 0.17
CA TRP A 91 -13.46 1.06 -0.11
C TRP A 91 -13.73 1.96 -1.33
N ARG A 92 -14.50 1.47 -2.31
CA ARG A 92 -14.68 2.11 -3.62
C ARG A 92 -15.25 3.55 -3.55
N GLU A 93 -15.94 3.90 -2.48
CA GLU A 93 -16.54 5.22 -2.29
C GLU A 93 -15.60 6.21 -1.58
N ASP A 94 -14.45 5.75 -1.05
CA ASP A 94 -13.46 6.62 -0.42
C ASP A 94 -12.84 7.56 -1.47
N PHE A 95 -12.52 8.77 -1.07
CA PHE A 95 -12.11 9.86 -1.97
C PHE A 95 -10.96 9.46 -2.90
N ILE A 96 -9.85 8.93 -2.35
CA ILE A 96 -8.66 8.55 -3.12
C ILE A 96 -8.96 7.37 -4.05
N VAL A 97 -9.73 6.38 -3.61
CA VAL A 97 -10.09 5.20 -4.41
C VAL A 97 -11.01 5.59 -5.57
N ARG A 98 -11.99 6.44 -5.31
CA ARG A 98 -12.89 6.96 -6.35
C ARG A 98 -12.14 7.78 -7.39
N ARG A 99 -11.24 8.68 -6.93
CA ARG A 99 -10.39 9.46 -7.82
C ARG A 99 -9.48 8.55 -8.66
N PHE A 100 -8.84 7.54 -8.06
CA PHE A 100 -8.06 6.55 -8.81
C PHE A 100 -8.89 5.90 -9.91
N THR A 101 -10.11 5.47 -9.61
CA THR A 101 -11.00 4.82 -10.57
C THR A 101 -11.37 5.73 -11.75
N GLN A 102 -11.58 7.02 -11.48
CA GLN A 102 -12.04 7.98 -12.47
C GLN A 102 -10.90 8.58 -13.32
N GLU A 103 -9.76 8.86 -12.70
CA GLU A 103 -8.70 9.65 -13.33
C GLU A 103 -7.47 8.83 -13.71
N ILE A 104 -7.08 7.83 -12.89
CA ILE A 104 -5.81 7.12 -13.04
C ILE A 104 -6.00 5.78 -13.75
N LEU A 105 -6.93 4.97 -13.27
CA LEU A 105 -7.18 3.62 -13.80
C LEU A 105 -7.36 3.56 -15.32
N PRO A 106 -8.05 4.52 -15.98
CA PRO A 106 -8.20 4.50 -17.46
C PRO A 106 -6.89 4.69 -18.23
N GLN A 107 -5.82 5.14 -17.56
CA GLN A 107 -4.52 5.42 -18.15
C GLN A 107 -3.50 4.29 -17.91
N LEU A 108 -3.87 3.25 -17.15
CA LEU A 108 -2.99 2.16 -16.76
C LEU A 108 -3.21 0.92 -17.62
N ASP A 109 -2.13 0.16 -17.85
CA ASP A 109 -2.22 -1.16 -18.48
C ASP A 109 -2.84 -2.18 -17.51
N ASN A 110 -3.73 -3.04 -18.03
CA ASN A 110 -4.43 -4.05 -17.24
C ASN A 110 -3.49 -5.08 -16.58
N GLN A 111 -2.27 -5.25 -17.08
CA GLN A 111 -1.29 -6.20 -16.55
C GLN A 111 -0.81 -5.82 -15.14
N ASP A 112 -0.81 -4.51 -14.81
CA ASP A 112 -0.33 -3.98 -13.53
C ASP A 112 -1.41 -3.94 -12.44
N LEU A 113 -2.59 -4.51 -12.67
CA LEU A 113 -3.75 -4.31 -11.80
C LEU A 113 -4.15 -5.57 -11.00
N ALA A 114 -3.38 -6.65 -11.11
CA ALA A 114 -3.68 -7.90 -10.44
C ALA A 114 -2.79 -8.12 -9.21
N ILE A 115 -3.39 -8.38 -8.04
CA ILE A 115 -2.65 -8.72 -6.82
C ILE A 115 -2.09 -10.14 -6.87
N ALA A 116 -2.84 -11.10 -7.44
CA ALA A 116 -2.49 -12.51 -7.37
C ALA A 116 -1.06 -12.85 -7.85
N PRO A 117 -0.55 -12.30 -8.97
CA PRO A 117 0.82 -12.54 -9.39
C PRO A 117 1.86 -12.04 -8.39
N LEU A 118 1.57 -10.93 -7.68
CA LEU A 118 2.48 -10.30 -6.72
C LEU A 118 2.58 -11.07 -5.39
N LEU A 119 1.67 -12.02 -5.15
CA LEU A 119 1.68 -12.89 -3.97
C LEU A 119 2.41 -14.21 -4.22
N ILE A 120 2.88 -14.46 -5.45
CA ILE A 120 3.65 -15.65 -5.77
C ILE A 120 5.10 -15.38 -5.37
N PRO A 121 5.67 -16.20 -4.45
CA PRO A 121 7.08 -16.04 -4.10
C PRO A 121 7.99 -16.28 -5.30
N ASP A 122 8.97 -15.39 -5.47
CA ASP A 122 10.01 -15.54 -6.49
C ASP A 122 11.05 -16.57 -6.04
N ASP A 123 11.57 -17.37 -6.97
CA ASP A 123 12.66 -18.31 -6.71
C ASP A 123 14.04 -17.61 -6.72
N GLU A 124 14.15 -16.40 -7.26
CA GLU A 124 15.37 -15.56 -7.22
C GLU A 124 15.47 -14.80 -5.90
N HIS A 125 15.90 -15.46 -4.84
CA HIS A 125 16.03 -14.85 -3.51
C HIS A 125 17.29 -15.33 -2.78
N ALA A 126 17.75 -14.55 -1.78
CA ALA A 126 18.87 -14.89 -0.92
C ALA A 126 18.45 -15.61 0.39
N ILE A 127 17.23 -16.14 0.48
CA ILE A 127 16.75 -16.86 1.65
C ILE A 127 17.43 -18.23 1.74
N PRO A 128 18.05 -18.62 2.88
CA PRO A 128 18.62 -19.94 3.04
C PRO A 128 17.61 -21.06 2.80
N ALA A 129 18.01 -22.14 2.11
CA ALA A 129 17.10 -23.22 1.70
C ALA A 129 16.28 -23.81 2.84
N SER A 130 16.87 -23.97 4.03
CA SER A 130 16.17 -24.48 5.22
C SER A 130 15.02 -23.57 5.71
N LEU A 131 15.14 -22.26 5.51
CA LEU A 131 14.06 -21.30 5.83
C LEU A 131 13.06 -21.21 4.72
N TRP A 132 13.53 -21.32 3.46
CA TRP A 132 12.66 -21.26 2.28
C TRP A 132 11.63 -22.39 2.25
N GLU A 133 12.03 -23.63 2.56
CA GLU A 133 11.09 -24.76 2.63
C GLU A 133 9.96 -24.52 3.64
N SER A 134 10.30 -23.96 4.81
CA SER A 134 9.29 -23.63 5.83
C SER A 134 8.35 -22.52 5.39
N LEU A 135 8.88 -21.51 4.68
CA LEU A 135 8.08 -20.39 4.15
C LEU A 135 7.17 -20.84 3.01
N ARG A 136 7.67 -21.63 2.05
CA ARG A 136 6.85 -22.18 0.95
C ARG A 136 5.64 -22.94 1.46
N ALA A 137 5.81 -23.77 2.47
CA ALA A 137 4.71 -24.49 3.09
C ALA A 137 3.60 -23.57 3.66
N SER A 138 3.99 -22.35 4.09
CA SER A 138 3.05 -21.35 4.62
C SER A 138 2.29 -20.57 3.55
N PHE A 139 2.81 -20.51 2.32
CA PHE A 139 2.16 -19.83 1.19
C PHE A 139 1.19 -20.73 0.41
N GLY A 140 1.05 -22.01 0.78
CA GLY A 140 0.09 -22.91 0.15
C GLY A 140 0.46 -23.30 -1.29
N ALA A 141 1.71 -23.21 -1.64
CA ALA A 141 2.24 -23.62 -2.95
C ALA A 141 2.63 -25.08 -2.98
#